data_4f904f018fe8314d70fe2e0430a0eec5
#
_entry.id   4f904f018fe8314d70fe2e0430a0eec5
#
_cell.length_a   1.000
_cell.length_b   1.000
_cell.length_c   1.000
_cell.angle_alpha   90.00
_cell.angle_beta   90.00
_cell.angle_gamma   90.00
#
_symmetry.space_group_name_H-M   'P 1'
#
loop_
_entity.id
_entity.type
_entity.pdbx_description
1 polymer ?
#
loop_
_entity_poly.entity_id
_entity_poly.type
_entity_poly.pdbx_seq_one_letter_code
_entity_poly.pdbx_strand_id
1 'polypeptide(L)'
;MTIQTPQQLAQAALSVSLYKALQTRTFMLKVVKELKARKSKDYQAVKDCLDQIGNSVDQLSESVRELHRLERPDAEGGDNVFWHISNVETFVSSAMTDASTCLDGFPGRNMNKSRAMIKAKVLNVAQTASNALALFHRYAAKYKP
;
A
#
# COMPACT_ATOMS: atom_id res chain seq x y z
N MET A 1 3.45 -14.26 -25.56
CA MET A 1 3.02 -13.93 -24.21
C MET A 1 3.86 -14.69 -23.19
N THR A 2 4.50 -14.00 -22.30
CA THR A 2 5.33 -14.62 -21.28
C THR A 2 4.46 -15.02 -20.09
N ILE A 3 4.52 -16.30 -19.70
CA ILE A 3 3.82 -16.78 -18.51
C ILE A 3 4.62 -16.32 -17.29
N GLN A 4 3.96 -15.56 -16.41
CA GLN A 4 4.61 -15.06 -15.21
C GLN A 4 4.57 -16.11 -14.10
N THR A 5 5.70 -16.25 -13.41
CA THR A 5 5.79 -17.11 -12.23
C THR A 5 5.06 -16.45 -11.07
N PRO A 6 4.69 -17.23 -10.03
CA PRO A 6 4.12 -16.65 -8.82
C PRO A 6 4.99 -15.56 -8.20
N GLN A 7 6.30 -15.70 -8.26
CA GLN A 7 7.25 -14.70 -7.79
C GLN A 7 7.14 -13.39 -8.58
N GLN A 8 7.11 -13.48 -9.91
CA GLN A 8 6.98 -12.32 -10.78
C GLN A 8 5.64 -11.62 -10.59
N LEU A 9 4.57 -12.39 -10.40
CA LEU A 9 3.24 -11.84 -10.14
C LEU A 9 3.21 -11.07 -8.82
N ALA A 10 3.82 -11.64 -7.77
CA ALA A 10 3.87 -10.97 -6.46
C ALA A 10 4.69 -9.67 -6.56
N GLN A 11 5.84 -9.69 -7.23
CA GLN A 11 6.65 -8.49 -7.45
C GLN A 11 5.88 -7.41 -8.20
N ALA A 12 5.24 -7.79 -9.29
CA ALA A 12 4.48 -6.85 -10.11
C ALA A 12 3.32 -6.24 -9.31
N ALA A 13 2.61 -7.07 -8.55
CA ALA A 13 1.47 -6.59 -7.76
C ALA A 13 1.91 -5.63 -6.65
N LEU A 14 3.01 -5.92 -5.95
CA LEU A 14 3.54 -5.02 -4.93
C LEU A 14 3.99 -3.69 -5.54
N SER A 15 4.65 -3.74 -6.69
CA SER A 15 5.10 -2.54 -7.39
C SER A 15 3.92 -1.69 -7.85
N VAL A 16 2.85 -2.31 -8.34
CA VAL A 16 1.63 -1.59 -8.72
C VAL A 16 1.00 -0.92 -7.51
N SER A 17 0.89 -1.62 -6.40
CA SER A 17 0.33 -1.06 -5.17
C SER A 17 1.14 0.13 -4.69
N LEU A 18 2.47 0.02 -4.68
CA LEU A 18 3.36 1.12 -4.31
C LEU A 18 3.17 2.32 -5.24
N TYR A 19 3.10 2.08 -6.55
CA TYR A 19 2.90 3.14 -7.53
C TYR A 19 1.58 3.87 -7.29
N LYS A 20 0.51 3.12 -7.03
CA LYS A 20 -0.81 3.71 -6.72
C LYS A 20 -0.76 4.55 -5.46
N ALA A 21 -0.05 4.07 -4.44
CA ALA A 21 0.09 4.82 -3.18
C ALA A 21 0.87 6.12 -3.41
N LEU A 22 1.94 6.07 -4.20
CA LEU A 22 2.74 7.26 -4.55
C LEU A 22 1.92 8.28 -5.32
N GLN A 23 1.13 7.85 -6.31
CA GLN A 23 0.25 8.72 -7.07
C GLN A 23 -0.80 9.37 -6.17
N THR A 24 -1.38 8.60 -5.27
CA THR A 24 -2.39 9.08 -4.33
C THR A 24 -1.80 10.14 -3.41
N ARG A 25 -0.60 9.89 -2.88
CA ARG A 25 0.10 10.87 -2.03
C ARG A 25 0.34 12.18 -2.78
N THR A 26 0.82 12.10 -4.02
CA THR A 26 1.07 13.30 -4.83
C THR A 26 -0.21 14.11 -5.04
N PHE A 27 -1.30 13.43 -5.36
CA PHE A 27 -2.60 14.08 -5.53
C PHE A 27 -3.04 14.77 -4.24
N MET A 28 -2.94 14.08 -3.11
CA MET A 28 -3.36 14.60 -1.82
C MET A 28 -2.51 15.78 -1.34
N LEU A 29 -1.22 15.80 -1.67
CA LEU A 29 -0.36 16.94 -1.35
C LEU A 29 -0.90 18.22 -2.00
N LYS A 30 -1.37 18.14 -3.24
CA LYS A 30 -1.96 19.29 -3.93
C LYS A 30 -3.26 19.73 -3.25
N VAL A 31 -4.12 18.77 -2.92
CA VAL A 31 -5.39 19.07 -2.25
C VAL A 31 -5.16 19.73 -0.90
N VAL A 32 -4.22 19.21 -0.11
CA VAL A 32 -3.89 19.78 1.21
C VAL A 32 -3.43 21.22 1.08
N LYS A 33 -2.57 21.53 0.10
CA LYS A 33 -2.12 22.90 -0.13
C LYS A 33 -3.28 23.84 -0.44
N GLU A 34 -4.19 23.41 -1.30
CA GLU A 34 -5.37 24.20 -1.66
C GLU A 34 -6.29 24.44 -0.46
N LEU A 35 -6.53 23.38 0.33
CA LEU A 35 -7.38 23.49 1.50
C LEU A 35 -6.79 24.41 2.56
N LYS A 36 -5.46 24.36 2.74
CA LYS A 36 -4.76 25.24 3.67
C LYS A 36 -4.88 26.70 3.22
N ALA A 37 -4.65 26.96 1.92
CA ALA A 37 -4.74 28.31 1.37
C ALA A 37 -6.14 28.93 1.53
N ARG A 38 -7.17 28.10 1.38
CA ARG A 38 -8.59 28.53 1.51
C ARG A 38 -9.08 28.50 2.96
N LYS A 39 -8.23 28.10 3.90
CA LYS A 39 -8.60 27.93 5.31
C LYS A 39 -9.85 27.05 5.48
N SER A 40 -9.89 25.97 4.68
CA SER A 40 -11.02 25.05 4.69
C SER A 40 -11.07 24.25 5.99
N LYS A 41 -12.29 23.99 6.46
CA LYS A 41 -12.53 23.12 7.62
C LYS A 41 -12.13 21.67 7.35
N ASP A 42 -11.97 21.30 6.08
CA ASP A 42 -11.59 19.93 5.68
C ASP A 42 -10.08 19.69 5.72
N TYR A 43 -9.28 20.74 5.93
CA TYR A 43 -7.84 20.66 5.89
C TYR A 43 -7.27 19.56 6.80
N GLN A 44 -7.71 19.55 8.07
CA GLN A 44 -7.13 18.62 9.05
C GLN A 44 -7.45 17.16 8.70
N ALA A 45 -8.68 16.89 8.29
CA ALA A 45 -9.09 15.53 7.94
C ALA A 45 -8.30 15.00 6.74
N VAL A 46 -8.10 15.84 5.72
CA VAL A 46 -7.35 15.43 4.53
C VAL A 46 -5.86 15.31 4.85
N LYS A 47 -5.33 16.20 5.69
CA LYS A 47 -3.95 16.12 6.13
C LYS A 47 -3.66 14.83 6.90
N ASP A 48 -4.56 14.46 7.80
CA ASP A 48 -4.43 13.21 8.57
C ASP A 48 -4.43 12.00 7.63
N CYS A 49 -5.31 12.01 6.64
CA CYS A 49 -5.36 10.97 5.62
C CYS A 49 -4.07 10.91 4.80
N LEU A 50 -3.53 12.08 4.44
CA LEU A 50 -2.25 12.18 3.73
C LEU A 50 -1.12 11.51 4.54
N ASP A 51 -1.09 11.74 5.85
CA ASP A 51 -0.09 11.14 6.73
C ASP A 51 -0.23 9.60 6.74
N GLN A 52 -1.46 9.09 6.76
CA GLN A 52 -1.71 7.65 6.69
C GLN A 52 -1.24 7.06 5.36
N ILE A 53 -1.51 7.75 4.26
CA ILE A 53 -1.06 7.28 2.94
C ILE A 53 0.46 7.34 2.83
N GLY A 54 1.10 8.34 3.46
CA GLY A 54 2.56 8.38 3.56
C GLY A 54 3.13 7.16 4.25
N ASN A 55 2.47 6.72 5.33
CA ASN A 55 2.84 5.48 6.02
C ASN A 55 2.67 4.26 5.11
N SER A 56 1.57 4.21 4.34
CA SER A 56 1.35 3.13 3.37
C SER A 56 2.48 3.07 2.33
N VAL A 57 2.92 4.23 1.82
CA VAL A 57 4.04 4.30 0.88
C VAL A 57 5.30 3.69 1.49
N ASP A 58 5.64 4.08 2.71
CA ASP A 58 6.84 3.60 3.37
C ASP A 58 6.78 2.08 3.58
N GLN A 59 5.64 1.58 4.02
CA GLN A 59 5.45 0.15 4.29
C GLN A 59 5.46 -0.67 3.02
N LEU A 60 4.84 -0.20 1.95
CA LEU A 60 4.88 -0.89 0.65
C LEU A 60 6.29 -0.88 0.08
N SER A 61 7.04 0.20 0.25
CA SER A 61 8.44 0.27 -0.15
C SER A 61 9.28 -0.78 0.59
N GLU A 62 9.06 -0.91 1.90
CA GLU A 62 9.76 -1.92 2.69
C GLU A 62 9.38 -3.34 2.28
N SER A 63 8.11 -3.58 1.93
CA SER A 63 7.68 -4.90 1.48
C SER A 63 8.36 -5.29 0.16
N VAL A 64 8.56 -4.34 -0.75
CA VAL A 64 9.28 -4.58 -2.00
C VAL A 64 10.73 -4.96 -1.70
N ARG A 65 11.40 -4.25 -0.79
CA ARG A 65 12.77 -4.56 -0.38
C ARG A 65 12.87 -5.93 0.25
N GLU A 66 11.93 -6.28 1.13
CA GLU A 66 11.91 -7.59 1.78
C GLU A 66 11.73 -8.72 0.76
N LEU A 67 10.88 -8.52 -0.24
CA LEU A 67 10.69 -9.52 -1.28
C LEU A 67 12.00 -9.73 -2.06
N HIS A 68 12.73 -8.65 -2.37
CA HIS A 68 14.03 -8.77 -3.03
C HIS A 68 15.03 -9.54 -2.18
N ARG A 69 15.04 -9.34 -0.86
CA ARG A 69 15.92 -10.09 0.05
C ARG A 69 15.57 -11.57 0.05
N LEU A 70 14.29 -11.89 0.00
CA LEU A 70 13.82 -13.27 -0.05
C LEU A 70 14.26 -13.99 -1.32
N GLU A 71 14.45 -13.26 -2.41
CA GLU A 71 14.83 -13.79 -3.71
C GLU A 71 16.35 -14.03 -3.86
N ARG A 72 17.15 -13.57 -2.92
CA ARG A 72 18.60 -13.75 -2.97
C ARG A 72 18.96 -15.22 -2.70
N PRO A 73 19.95 -15.77 -3.42
CA PRO A 73 20.37 -17.15 -3.19
C PRO A 73 20.84 -17.43 -1.76
N ASP A 74 21.41 -16.43 -1.09
CA ASP A 74 21.90 -16.55 0.28
C ASP A 74 20.79 -16.48 1.32
N ALA A 75 19.59 -16.14 0.92
CA ALA A 75 18.43 -16.12 1.81
C ALA A 75 17.78 -17.51 1.96
N GLU A 76 18.24 -18.49 1.19
CA GLU A 76 17.66 -19.82 1.21
C GLU A 76 17.96 -20.57 2.51
N GLY A 77 16.91 -21.19 3.04
CA GLY A 77 16.97 -22.09 4.16
C GLY A 77 16.88 -21.44 5.53
N GLY A 78 16.18 -22.10 6.42
CA GLY A 78 16.10 -21.76 7.82
C GLY A 78 15.22 -20.57 8.13
N ASP A 79 15.52 -19.97 9.26
CA ASP A 79 14.70 -18.94 9.89
C ASP A 79 14.62 -17.64 9.08
N ASN A 80 15.64 -17.34 8.27
CA ASN A 80 15.67 -16.11 7.49
C ASN A 80 14.55 -16.03 6.45
N VAL A 81 14.20 -17.16 5.83
CA VAL A 81 13.12 -17.21 4.85
C VAL A 81 11.79 -16.82 5.52
N PHE A 82 11.49 -17.45 6.66
CA PHE A 82 10.24 -17.17 7.37
C PHE A 82 10.21 -15.74 7.92
N TRP A 83 11.36 -15.22 8.33
CA TRP A 83 11.49 -13.84 8.78
C TRP A 83 11.11 -12.87 7.66
N HIS A 84 11.66 -13.05 6.46
CA HIS A 84 11.36 -12.18 5.31
C HIS A 84 9.91 -12.32 4.88
N ILE A 85 9.36 -13.53 4.88
CA ILE A 85 7.94 -13.76 4.56
C ILE A 85 7.05 -13.00 5.55
N SER A 86 7.34 -13.14 6.84
CA SER A 86 6.58 -12.46 7.90
C SER A 86 6.67 -10.94 7.75
N ASN A 87 7.83 -10.42 7.40
CA ASN A 87 8.03 -8.98 7.19
C ASN A 87 7.18 -8.47 6.03
N VAL A 88 7.16 -9.16 4.90
CA VAL A 88 6.32 -8.76 3.76
C VAL A 88 4.85 -8.73 4.17
N GLU A 89 4.38 -9.81 4.81
CA GLU A 89 2.99 -9.89 5.26
C GLU A 89 2.63 -8.74 6.20
N THR A 90 3.50 -8.45 7.16
CA THR A 90 3.30 -7.38 8.13
C THR A 90 3.27 -6.02 7.46
N PHE A 91 4.23 -5.71 6.61
CA PHE A 91 4.30 -4.41 5.93
C PHE A 91 3.09 -4.17 5.04
N VAL A 92 2.69 -5.18 4.24
CA VAL A 92 1.53 -5.01 3.36
C VAL A 92 0.24 -4.86 4.16
N SER A 93 0.07 -5.66 5.21
CA SER A 93 -1.11 -5.57 6.08
C SER A 93 -1.18 -4.21 6.78
N SER A 94 -0.05 -3.69 7.25
CA SER A 94 0.02 -2.37 7.85
C SER A 94 -0.35 -1.27 6.86
N ALA A 95 0.12 -1.39 5.61
CA ALA A 95 -0.22 -0.43 4.56
C ALA A 95 -1.73 -0.41 4.30
N MET A 96 -2.36 -1.58 4.28
CA MET A 96 -3.82 -1.71 4.13
C MET A 96 -4.57 -1.06 5.30
N THR A 97 -4.08 -1.28 6.52
CA THR A 97 -4.68 -0.71 7.72
C THR A 97 -4.62 0.81 7.68
N ASP A 98 -3.48 1.38 7.29
CA ASP A 98 -3.33 2.84 7.19
C ASP A 98 -4.27 3.41 6.12
N ALA A 99 -4.42 2.76 4.98
CA ALA A 99 -5.36 3.18 3.94
C ALA A 99 -6.80 3.16 4.48
N SER A 100 -7.17 2.10 5.20
CA SER A 100 -8.50 1.98 5.79
C SER A 100 -8.75 3.06 6.84
N THR A 101 -7.76 3.37 7.67
CA THR A 101 -7.84 4.42 8.67
C THR A 101 -8.12 5.78 8.01
N CYS A 102 -7.44 6.06 6.89
CA CYS A 102 -7.71 7.26 6.10
C CYS A 102 -9.18 7.30 5.66
N LEU A 103 -9.70 6.19 5.12
CA LEU A 103 -11.08 6.11 4.63
C LEU A 103 -12.10 6.34 5.76
N ASP A 104 -11.81 5.87 6.95
CA ASP A 104 -12.71 6.02 8.10
C ASP A 104 -12.88 7.48 8.51
N GLY A 105 -11.94 8.34 8.16
CA GLY A 105 -12.02 9.77 8.41
C GLY A 105 -12.93 10.52 7.46
N PHE A 106 -13.49 9.85 6.44
CA PHE A 106 -14.38 10.48 5.46
C PHE A 106 -15.78 9.90 5.58
N PRO A 107 -16.66 10.53 6.37
CA PRO A 107 -18.07 10.07 6.45
C PRO A 107 -18.73 10.20 5.09
N GLY A 108 -19.57 9.19 4.74
CA GLY A 108 -20.13 9.03 3.41
C GLY A 108 -21.17 10.07 2.99
N ARG A 109 -21.55 10.98 3.89
CA ARG A 109 -22.55 12.01 3.59
C ARG A 109 -21.87 13.33 3.26
N ASN A 110 -22.43 14.06 2.31
CA ASN A 110 -21.98 15.41 1.93
C ASN A 110 -20.53 15.48 1.45
N MET A 111 -20.15 14.45 0.69
CA MET A 111 -18.80 14.39 0.15
C MET A 111 -18.67 15.29 -1.07
N ASN A 112 -17.76 16.26 -1.02
CA ASN A 112 -17.48 17.07 -2.19
C ASN A 112 -16.65 16.25 -3.20
N LYS A 113 -16.44 16.83 -4.38
CA LYS A 113 -15.72 16.14 -5.46
C LYS A 113 -14.31 15.71 -5.07
N SER A 114 -13.57 16.59 -4.39
CA SER A 114 -12.20 16.29 -3.97
C SER A 114 -12.15 15.12 -2.99
N ARG A 115 -13.05 15.11 -2.01
CA ARG A 115 -13.12 14.00 -1.03
C ARG A 115 -13.49 12.69 -1.71
N ALA A 116 -14.44 12.74 -2.65
CA ALA A 116 -14.83 11.55 -3.40
C ALA A 116 -13.67 10.98 -4.21
N MET A 117 -12.87 11.86 -4.82
CA MET A 117 -11.68 11.43 -5.57
C MET A 117 -10.62 10.82 -4.66
N ILE A 118 -10.38 11.43 -3.50
CA ILE A 118 -9.44 10.89 -2.51
C ILE A 118 -9.90 9.50 -2.08
N LYS A 119 -11.17 9.37 -1.73
CA LYS A 119 -11.74 8.08 -1.31
C LYS A 119 -11.53 7.00 -2.37
N ALA A 120 -11.80 7.31 -3.63
CA ALA A 120 -11.63 6.36 -4.72
C ALA A 120 -10.17 5.94 -4.88
N LYS A 121 -9.24 6.90 -4.79
CA LYS A 121 -7.82 6.62 -4.93
C LYS A 121 -7.28 5.79 -3.76
N VAL A 122 -7.68 6.11 -2.53
CA VAL A 122 -7.26 5.39 -1.33
C VAL A 122 -7.83 3.98 -1.34
N LEU A 123 -9.08 3.82 -1.74
CA LEU A 123 -9.70 2.50 -1.88
C LEU A 123 -8.93 1.64 -2.88
N ASN A 124 -8.48 2.25 -3.97
CA ASN A 124 -7.67 1.55 -4.98
C ASN A 124 -6.32 1.09 -4.41
N VAL A 125 -5.69 1.90 -3.54
CA VAL A 125 -4.46 1.49 -2.84
C VAL A 125 -4.75 0.26 -1.98
N ALA A 126 -5.81 0.28 -1.20
CA ALA A 126 -6.18 -0.84 -0.34
C ALA A 126 -6.45 -2.11 -1.14
N GLN A 127 -7.16 -1.98 -2.26
CA GLN A 127 -7.47 -3.12 -3.14
C GLN A 127 -6.23 -3.71 -3.79
N THR A 128 -5.34 -2.87 -4.32
CA THR A 128 -4.11 -3.36 -4.94
C THR A 128 -3.17 -3.99 -3.92
N ALA A 129 -3.11 -3.46 -2.70
CA ALA A 129 -2.34 -4.05 -1.62
C ALA A 129 -2.90 -5.42 -1.22
N SER A 130 -4.21 -5.53 -1.12
CA SER A 130 -4.88 -6.81 -0.83
C SER A 130 -4.59 -7.86 -1.90
N ASN A 131 -4.66 -7.47 -3.17
CA ASN A 131 -4.33 -8.36 -4.28
C ASN A 131 -2.86 -8.79 -4.22
N ALA A 132 -1.97 -7.85 -3.91
CA ALA A 132 -0.54 -8.15 -3.79
C ALA A 132 -0.28 -9.14 -2.66
N LEU A 133 -0.97 -8.97 -1.53
CA LEU A 133 -0.83 -9.89 -0.39
C LEU A 133 -1.27 -11.31 -0.76
N ALA A 134 -2.38 -11.44 -1.47
CA ALA A 134 -2.88 -12.74 -1.91
C ALA A 134 -1.89 -13.43 -2.86
N LEU A 135 -1.33 -12.68 -3.80
CA LEU A 135 -0.33 -13.21 -4.74
C LEU A 135 0.96 -13.56 -4.02
N PHE A 136 1.35 -12.75 -3.05
CA PHE A 136 2.52 -13.05 -2.23
C PHE A 136 2.33 -14.34 -1.42
N HIS A 137 1.15 -14.55 -0.82
CA HIS A 137 0.86 -15.77 -0.09
C HIS A 137 0.97 -17.01 -0.98
N ARG A 138 0.53 -16.90 -2.23
CA ARG A 138 0.65 -18.00 -3.19
C ARG A 138 2.12 -18.31 -3.48
N TYR A 139 2.94 -17.28 -3.66
CA TYR A 139 4.37 -17.45 -3.86
C TYR A 139 5.04 -18.05 -2.61
N ALA A 140 4.71 -17.52 -1.43
CA ALA A 140 5.33 -17.94 -0.18
C ALA A 140 4.96 -19.37 0.22
N ALA A 141 3.88 -19.92 -0.34
CA ALA A 141 3.42 -21.28 -0.02
C ALA A 141 4.49 -22.33 -0.32
N LYS A 142 5.38 -22.09 -1.27
CA LYS A 142 6.46 -23.03 -1.61
C LYS A 142 7.47 -23.22 -0.47
N TYR A 143 7.54 -22.27 0.47
CA TYR A 143 8.46 -22.33 1.61
C TYR A 143 7.83 -22.99 2.85
N LYS A 144 6.52 -23.23 2.83
CA LYS A 144 5.83 -23.86 3.96
C LYS A 144 5.94 -25.39 3.82
N PRO A 145 6.18 -26.09 4.93
CA PRO A 145 6.25 -27.54 4.91
C PRO A 145 4.91 -28.18 4.55
#